data_71c6764d84f413f287c759b95a076c7e
#
_entry.id   71c6764d84f413f287c759b95a076c7e
#
_cell.length_a   1.000
_cell.length_b   1.000
_cell.length_c   1.000
_cell.angle_alpha   90.00
_cell.angle_beta   90.00
_cell.angle_gamma   90.00
#
_symmetry.space_group_name_H-M   'P 1'
#
loop_
_entity.id
_entity.type
_entity.pdbx_description
1 polymer ?
#
loop_
_entity_poly.entity_id
_entity_poly.type
_entity_poly.pdbx_seq_one_letter_code
_entity_poly.pdbx_strand_id
1 'polypeptide(L)'
;MAGASININPKAKAEGFSARFVCLTGKDLKGGLHPIRLQLIHNLKVKRFSTGEACSAEQWDADAGRMKPRAKGAAQVNGVLSELESKVKDIVDALVVHRSLTLDNFEKRYRKPKSAGDALAYIADLVSDMENKGKVGNAATYRNTARVLRRFAEGRELPFANLTAAMLEAFDEDLRAAGCTGGGISVYMRTLRAVVGKAIKAGLMHRDQYPFETKLSSGYAIADLSSENNPRPITDVDMDKLKRFPFLEHPHLAEAVRVFLFSYYSGGMNFADIARLKPSDVTKDGRIVYKRQKTKRKGRDAELSFKVSDPVAEILAAFDGHGGPFLFPFLGPEHVTEKQRKTRIDKCLKRVNRELKAVAEVLGLDANLTTYVARHTFATTLNWKDVSVEVISQRMGHKSIATTRAYLKRLPNKVLDEVDELL
;
A
#
# COMPACT_ATOMS: atom_id res chain seq x y z
N MET A 1 36.44 5.93 29.81
CA MET A 1 35.78 6.78 30.84
C MET A 1 34.27 6.69 30.63
N ALA A 2 33.51 6.41 31.67
CA ALA A 2 32.05 6.24 31.60
C ALA A 2 31.43 7.62 31.74
N GLY A 3 30.94 8.22 30.63
CA GLY A 3 30.23 9.49 30.64
C GLY A 3 28.98 9.45 31.51
N ALA A 4 28.42 10.65 31.85
CA ALA A 4 27.27 10.80 32.74
C ALA A 4 26.09 9.92 32.32
N SER A 5 25.61 9.11 33.22
CA SER A 5 24.39 8.36 33.07
C SER A 5 23.16 9.23 33.33
N ILE A 6 22.13 9.09 32.54
CA ILE A 6 20.82 9.67 32.81
C ILE A 6 20.34 9.16 34.17
N ASN A 7 19.87 10.05 35.02
CA ASN A 7 19.35 9.67 36.33
C ASN A 7 17.97 9.03 36.19
N ILE A 8 17.94 7.71 36.14
CA ILE A 8 16.74 6.88 35.99
C ILE A 8 16.34 6.28 37.34
N ASN A 9 15.17 5.65 37.37
CA ASN A 9 14.60 4.97 38.54
C ASN A 9 15.63 4.06 39.26
N PRO A 10 15.81 4.17 40.60
CA PRO A 10 16.74 3.35 41.34
C PRO A 10 16.53 1.83 41.18
N LYS A 11 15.26 1.37 41.07
CA LYS A 11 14.94 -0.04 40.81
C LYS A 11 15.45 -0.50 39.43
N ALA A 12 15.34 0.34 38.41
CA ALA A 12 15.88 0.03 37.09
C ALA A 12 17.41 -0.09 37.11
N LYS A 13 18.09 0.79 37.87
CA LYS A 13 19.54 0.69 38.08
C LYS A 13 19.92 -0.62 38.76
N ALA A 14 19.16 -1.02 39.81
CA ALA A 14 19.37 -2.28 40.51
C ALA A 14 19.19 -3.51 39.59
N GLU A 15 18.33 -3.41 38.61
CA GLU A 15 18.13 -4.43 37.58
C GLU A 15 19.19 -4.37 36.44
N GLY A 16 20.23 -3.55 36.59
CA GLY A 16 21.31 -3.42 35.58
C GLY A 16 20.94 -2.63 34.33
N PHE A 17 19.89 -1.79 34.42
CA PHE A 17 19.52 -0.89 33.31
C PHE A 17 20.26 0.45 33.46
N SER A 18 20.85 0.93 32.34
CA SER A 18 21.46 2.25 32.29
C SER A 18 21.19 2.95 30.99
N ALA A 19 21.15 4.27 31.01
CA ALA A 19 20.92 5.13 29.88
C ALA A 19 21.89 6.30 29.86
N ARG A 20 22.44 6.67 28.70
CA ARG A 20 23.32 7.83 28.54
C ARG A 20 23.30 8.34 27.11
N PHE A 21 23.68 9.60 26.91
CA PHE A 21 23.98 10.12 25.58
C PHE A 21 25.47 9.92 25.27
N VAL A 22 25.75 9.56 24.01
CA VAL A 22 27.10 9.34 23.50
C VAL A 22 27.26 9.98 22.12
N CYS A 23 28.36 10.68 21.92
CA CYS A 23 28.78 11.15 20.60
C CYS A 23 29.66 10.07 19.96
N LEU A 24 29.27 9.59 18.76
CA LEU A 24 29.99 8.51 18.07
C LEU A 24 31.10 9.10 17.17
N THR A 25 32.22 9.45 17.75
CA THR A 25 33.39 10.04 17.06
C THR A 25 34.00 9.14 15.99
N GLY A 26 33.75 7.84 16.02
CA GLY A 26 34.15 6.89 14.97
C GLY A 26 33.21 6.86 13.76
N LYS A 27 32.20 7.76 13.69
CA LYS A 27 31.24 7.82 12.57
C LYS A 27 31.08 9.26 12.09
N ASP A 28 31.69 9.56 10.95
CA ASP A 28 31.65 10.89 10.35
C ASP A 28 30.36 11.14 9.57
N LEU A 29 29.81 12.34 9.74
CA LEU A 29 28.77 12.95 8.93
C LEU A 29 29.41 14.07 8.08
N LYS A 30 28.64 14.60 7.10
CA LYS A 30 29.10 15.75 6.32
C LYS A 30 29.47 16.93 7.24
N GLY A 31 30.65 17.52 7.00
CA GLY A 31 31.13 18.70 7.73
C GLY A 31 31.86 18.39 9.06
N GLY A 32 32.41 17.19 9.24
CA GLY A 32 33.19 16.82 10.45
C GLY A 32 32.35 16.69 11.73
N LEU A 33 31.04 16.48 11.54
CA LEU A 33 30.13 16.25 12.66
C LEU A 33 30.00 14.77 12.97
N HIS A 34 29.70 14.44 14.22
CA HIS A 34 29.47 13.08 14.70
C HIS A 34 28.07 12.96 15.29
N PRO A 35 27.34 11.86 15.03
CA PRO A 35 25.97 11.70 15.53
C PRO A 35 25.95 11.47 17.04
N ILE A 36 25.04 12.17 17.72
CA ILE A 36 24.73 11.94 19.12
C ILE A 36 23.69 10.83 19.20
N ARG A 37 23.90 9.84 20.07
CA ARG A 37 23.02 8.69 20.28
C ARG A 37 22.61 8.55 21.74
N LEU A 38 21.37 8.19 21.97
CA LEU A 38 20.95 7.62 23.24
C LEU A 38 21.40 6.16 23.28
N GLN A 39 22.25 5.82 24.22
CA GLN A 39 22.73 4.44 24.47
C GLN A 39 22.05 3.89 25.73
N LEU A 40 21.44 2.72 25.57
CA LEU A 40 20.86 1.95 26.67
C LEU A 40 21.64 0.66 26.85
N ILE A 41 21.82 0.26 28.10
CA ILE A 41 22.47 -1.01 28.48
C ILE A 41 21.53 -1.73 29.44
N HIS A 42 21.28 -3.00 29.23
CA HIS A 42 20.55 -3.87 30.15
C HIS A 42 21.03 -5.31 29.95
N ASN A 43 21.42 -5.96 31.03
CA ASN A 43 21.94 -7.33 31.04
C ASN A 43 23.02 -7.54 29.98
N LEU A 44 24.04 -6.68 29.95
CA LEU A 44 25.19 -6.67 29.02
C LEU A 44 24.84 -6.42 27.55
N LYS A 45 23.55 -6.28 27.19
CA LYS A 45 23.12 -5.93 25.85
C LYS A 45 23.04 -4.41 25.69
N VAL A 46 23.51 -3.91 24.54
CA VAL A 46 23.56 -2.48 24.21
C VAL A 46 22.62 -2.19 23.05
N LYS A 47 21.75 -1.19 23.21
CA LYS A 47 20.98 -0.61 22.10
C LYS A 47 21.24 0.88 21.98
N ARG A 48 21.30 1.39 20.73
CA ARG A 48 21.51 2.81 20.44
C ARG A 48 20.40 3.36 19.59
N PHE A 49 19.87 4.54 19.98
CA PHE A 49 18.79 5.24 19.30
C PHE A 49 19.28 6.58 18.76
N SER A 50 18.77 7.00 17.61
CA SER A 50 19.07 8.33 17.06
C SER A 50 18.42 9.40 17.91
N THR A 51 19.18 10.45 18.24
CA THR A 51 18.62 11.68 18.84
C THR A 51 18.17 12.67 17.76
N GLY A 52 18.65 12.53 16.52
CA GLY A 52 18.53 13.52 15.45
C GLY A 52 19.64 14.55 15.44
N GLU A 53 20.43 14.65 16.52
CA GLU A 53 21.44 15.67 16.75
C GLU A 53 22.86 15.17 16.45
N ALA A 54 23.74 16.13 16.17
CA ALA A 54 25.16 15.87 15.90
C ALA A 54 26.01 17.08 16.35
N CYS A 55 27.28 16.83 16.68
CA CYS A 55 28.24 17.86 17.00
C CYS A 55 29.65 17.44 16.60
N SER A 56 30.65 18.37 16.62
CA SER A 56 32.04 17.97 16.49
C SER A 56 32.56 17.33 17.77
N ALA A 57 33.61 16.53 17.68
CA ALA A 57 34.22 15.88 18.86
C ALA A 57 34.66 16.89 19.92
N GLU A 58 35.16 18.05 19.50
CA GLU A 58 35.63 19.13 20.39
C GLU A 58 34.50 19.80 21.18
N GLN A 59 33.30 19.83 20.59
CA GLN A 59 32.12 20.43 21.18
C GLN A 59 31.42 19.52 22.20
N TRP A 60 31.75 18.23 22.19
CA TRP A 60 31.15 17.25 23.08
C TRP A 60 31.86 17.17 24.42
N ASP A 61 31.10 17.17 25.49
CA ASP A 61 31.56 16.85 26.84
C ASP A 61 31.13 15.41 27.14
N ALA A 62 32.08 14.49 27.12
CA ALA A 62 31.81 13.08 27.34
C ALA A 62 31.41 12.78 28.78
N ASP A 63 31.94 13.54 29.76
CA ASP A 63 31.66 13.36 31.18
C ASP A 63 30.26 13.91 31.55
N ALA A 64 29.87 15.03 30.97
CA ALA A 64 28.51 15.57 31.10
C ALA A 64 27.47 14.88 30.24
N GLY A 65 27.87 14.15 29.18
CA GLY A 65 26.96 13.59 28.20
C GLY A 65 26.15 14.65 27.43
N ARG A 66 26.75 15.82 27.20
CA ARG A 66 26.13 17.02 26.62
C ARG A 66 27.13 17.78 25.75
N MET A 67 26.63 18.72 24.95
CA MET A 67 27.51 19.70 24.33
C MET A 67 28.02 20.69 25.37
N LYS A 68 29.29 21.11 25.23
CA LYS A 68 29.92 22.14 26.07
C LYS A 68 29.08 23.44 26.04
N PRO A 69 28.78 24.10 27.14
CA PRO A 69 27.83 25.22 27.18
C PRO A 69 28.15 26.38 26.25
N ARG A 70 29.45 26.63 25.98
CA ARG A 70 29.91 27.71 25.11
C ARG A 70 30.04 27.32 23.63
N ALA A 71 29.73 26.06 23.27
CA ALA A 71 29.78 25.59 21.89
C ALA A 71 28.62 26.17 21.08
N LYS A 72 28.89 26.49 19.81
CA LYS A 72 27.84 26.99 18.89
C LYS A 72 26.72 25.97 18.73
N GLY A 73 25.47 26.37 18.97
CA GLY A 73 24.29 25.50 18.90
C GLY A 73 24.05 24.65 20.16
N ALA A 74 24.88 24.76 21.21
CA ALA A 74 24.75 23.95 22.42
C ALA A 74 23.41 24.09 23.14
N ALA A 75 22.83 25.29 23.22
CA ALA A 75 21.54 25.51 23.83
C ALA A 75 20.41 24.72 23.17
N GLN A 76 20.37 24.72 21.86
CA GLN A 76 19.37 23.99 21.09
C GLN A 76 19.55 22.47 21.25
N VAL A 77 20.75 21.95 21.01
CA VAL A 77 21.04 20.53 21.10
C VAL A 77 20.82 19.99 22.52
N ASN A 78 21.34 20.71 23.55
CA ASN A 78 21.15 20.33 24.93
C ASN A 78 19.68 20.42 25.38
N GLY A 79 18.89 21.32 24.81
CA GLY A 79 17.43 21.37 24.99
C GLY A 79 16.76 20.08 24.51
N VAL A 80 17.04 19.67 23.28
CA VAL A 80 16.54 18.39 22.70
C VAL A 80 16.97 17.19 23.55
N LEU A 81 18.24 17.16 23.99
CA LEU A 81 18.71 16.06 24.84
C LEU A 81 18.01 16.03 26.20
N SER A 82 17.64 17.19 26.76
CA SER A 82 16.90 17.27 28.05
C SER A 82 15.46 16.77 27.88
N GLU A 83 14.79 17.11 26.80
CA GLU A 83 13.46 16.55 26.46
C GLU A 83 13.52 15.02 26.28
N LEU A 84 14.53 14.51 25.59
CA LEU A 84 14.75 13.08 25.42
C LEU A 84 15.06 12.39 26.76
N GLU A 85 15.81 13.02 27.62
CA GLU A 85 16.10 12.51 28.99
C GLU A 85 14.81 12.36 29.80
N SER A 86 13.93 13.37 29.78
CA SER A 86 12.62 13.30 30.45
C SER A 86 11.80 12.12 29.91
N LYS A 87 11.72 12.00 28.58
CA LYS A 87 11.04 10.89 27.94
C LYS A 87 11.61 9.52 28.32
N VAL A 88 12.92 9.40 28.47
CA VAL A 88 13.58 8.14 28.88
C VAL A 88 13.16 7.79 30.30
N LYS A 89 13.14 8.76 31.22
CA LYS A 89 12.71 8.58 32.63
C LYS A 89 11.28 8.07 32.69
N ASP A 90 10.34 8.74 31.99
CA ASP A 90 8.92 8.38 31.98
C ASP A 90 8.69 6.93 31.48
N ILE A 91 9.42 6.55 30.43
CA ILE A 91 9.31 5.19 29.86
C ILE A 91 9.86 4.15 30.83
N VAL A 92 11.01 4.41 31.44
CA VAL A 92 11.64 3.51 32.40
C VAL A 92 10.76 3.34 33.65
N ASP A 93 10.23 4.42 34.19
CA ASP A 93 9.34 4.40 35.37
C ASP A 93 8.08 3.57 35.08
N ALA A 94 7.45 3.78 33.95
CA ALA A 94 6.29 3.00 33.53
C ALA A 94 6.61 1.50 33.35
N LEU A 95 7.79 1.15 32.82
CA LEU A 95 8.22 -0.24 32.65
C LEU A 95 8.56 -0.92 33.98
N VAL A 96 9.15 -0.19 34.94
CA VAL A 96 9.44 -0.68 36.30
C VAL A 96 8.14 -0.96 37.07
N VAL A 97 7.16 -0.04 36.99
CA VAL A 97 5.84 -0.21 37.65
C VAL A 97 5.16 -1.48 37.14
N HIS A 98 5.23 -1.75 35.81
CA HIS A 98 4.62 -2.92 35.20
C HIS A 98 5.51 -4.19 35.20
N ARG A 99 6.64 -4.19 35.91
CA ARG A 99 7.61 -5.30 35.96
C ARG A 99 7.96 -5.86 34.58
N SER A 100 8.12 -4.98 33.62
CA SER A 100 8.32 -5.34 32.21
C SER A 100 9.54 -4.66 31.58
N LEU A 101 10.54 -4.29 32.41
CA LEU A 101 11.73 -3.58 32.00
C LEU A 101 12.65 -4.48 31.16
N THR A 102 12.65 -4.24 29.83
CA THR A 102 13.55 -4.86 28.85
C THR A 102 13.90 -3.83 27.77
N LEU A 103 15.04 -4.02 27.08
CA LEU A 103 15.42 -3.15 25.96
C LEU A 103 14.38 -3.17 24.83
N ASP A 104 13.73 -4.30 24.59
CA ASP A 104 12.71 -4.43 23.54
C ASP A 104 11.40 -3.71 23.92
N ASN A 105 10.98 -3.79 25.18
CA ASN A 105 9.82 -3.07 25.67
C ASN A 105 10.09 -1.56 25.73
N PHE A 106 11.32 -1.16 26.10
CA PHE A 106 11.73 0.22 26.02
C PHE A 106 11.69 0.72 24.57
N GLU A 107 12.29 -0.01 23.62
CA GLU A 107 12.29 0.37 22.20
C GLU A 107 10.87 0.54 21.65
N LYS A 108 9.95 -0.38 21.96
CA LYS A 108 8.55 -0.27 21.55
C LYS A 108 7.90 1.03 22.04
N ARG A 109 8.19 1.46 23.28
CA ARG A 109 7.64 2.71 23.84
C ARG A 109 8.39 3.96 23.37
N TYR A 110 9.72 3.88 23.26
CA TYR A 110 10.56 5.00 22.83
C TYR A 110 10.29 5.39 21.37
N ARG A 111 10.08 4.41 20.51
CA ARG A 111 9.71 4.60 19.09
C ARG A 111 8.23 4.92 18.89
N LYS A 112 7.48 5.23 19.94
CA LYS A 112 6.11 5.74 19.77
C LYS A 112 6.12 6.90 18.80
N PRO A 113 5.22 6.90 17.79
CA PRO A 113 5.09 8.05 16.87
C PRO A 113 4.83 9.33 17.64
N LYS A 114 5.27 10.49 17.10
CA LYS A 114 4.97 11.83 17.64
C LYS A 114 3.47 12.10 17.81
N SER A 115 2.64 11.34 17.10
CA SER A 115 1.17 11.38 17.06
C SER A 115 0.49 10.46 18.09
N ALA A 116 1.14 10.16 19.22
CA ALA A 116 0.56 9.33 20.26
C ALA A 116 -0.75 9.94 20.79
N GLY A 117 -1.89 9.37 20.38
CA GLY A 117 -3.22 9.82 20.79
C GLY A 117 -4.14 10.21 19.64
N ASP A 118 -3.64 10.76 18.53
CA ASP A 118 -4.45 11.15 17.35
C ASP A 118 -4.32 10.13 16.22
N ALA A 119 -5.45 9.57 15.80
CA ALA A 119 -5.53 8.61 14.71
C ALA A 119 -5.16 9.21 13.34
N LEU A 120 -5.55 10.45 13.06
CA LEU A 120 -5.25 11.12 11.78
C LEU A 120 -3.75 11.39 11.63
N ALA A 121 -3.10 11.88 12.70
CA ALA A 121 -1.67 12.08 12.71
C ALA A 121 -0.91 10.74 12.61
N TYR A 122 -1.38 9.70 13.30
CA TYR A 122 -0.79 8.36 13.18
C TYR A 122 -0.91 7.77 11.77
N ILE A 123 -2.05 7.99 11.10
CA ILE A 123 -2.20 7.57 9.69
C ILE A 123 -1.19 8.30 8.80
N ALA A 124 -0.92 9.59 9.04
CA ALA A 124 0.07 10.35 8.31
C ALA A 124 1.50 9.78 8.48
N ASP A 125 1.86 9.39 9.70
CA ASP A 125 3.13 8.70 9.99
C ASP A 125 3.23 7.36 9.24
N LEU A 126 2.15 6.57 9.24
CA LEU A 126 2.08 5.31 8.50
C LEU A 126 2.21 5.53 6.99
N VAL A 127 1.63 6.59 6.44
CA VAL A 127 1.75 6.96 5.02
C VAL A 127 3.20 7.27 4.69
N SER A 128 3.88 8.09 5.50
CA SER A 128 5.29 8.43 5.31
C SER A 128 6.20 7.20 5.35
N ASP A 129 5.99 6.30 6.33
CA ASP A 129 6.73 5.04 6.42
C ASP A 129 6.51 4.13 5.19
N MET A 130 5.27 4.07 4.69
CA MET A 130 4.95 3.29 3.50
C MET A 130 5.58 3.88 2.24
N GLU A 131 5.62 5.20 2.10
CA GLU A 131 6.28 5.88 0.96
C GLU A 131 7.78 5.62 0.97
N ASN A 132 8.43 5.76 2.13
CA ASN A 132 9.85 5.47 2.30
C ASN A 132 10.21 4.01 1.96
N LYS A 133 9.27 3.08 2.18
CA LYS A 133 9.40 1.65 1.83
C LYS A 133 8.94 1.33 0.41
N GLY A 134 8.66 2.31 -0.43
CA GLY A 134 8.19 2.12 -1.81
C GLY A 134 6.79 1.51 -1.95
N LYS A 135 5.99 1.45 -0.86
CA LYS A 135 4.62 0.91 -0.85
C LYS A 135 3.59 1.97 -1.27
N VAL A 136 3.83 2.63 -2.39
CA VAL A 136 3.10 3.83 -2.84
C VAL A 136 1.58 3.58 -2.99
N GLY A 137 1.18 2.38 -3.43
CA GLY A 137 -0.24 2.00 -3.57
C GLY A 137 -0.98 2.00 -2.23
N ASN A 138 -0.39 1.36 -1.21
CA ASN A 138 -0.96 1.33 0.14
C ASN A 138 -0.95 2.73 0.76
N ALA A 139 0.15 3.47 0.62
CA ALA A 139 0.24 4.85 1.09
C ALA A 139 -0.89 5.73 0.53
N ALA A 140 -1.21 5.59 -0.76
CA ALA A 140 -2.32 6.31 -1.39
C ALA A 140 -3.69 5.95 -0.78
N THR A 141 -3.93 4.67 -0.49
CA THR A 141 -5.18 4.22 0.16
C THR A 141 -5.31 4.80 1.56
N TYR A 142 -4.25 4.73 2.37
CA TYR A 142 -4.24 5.29 3.72
C TYR A 142 -4.42 6.81 3.72
N ARG A 143 -3.75 7.51 2.80
CA ARG A 143 -3.90 8.96 2.63
C ARG A 143 -5.32 9.35 2.24
N ASN A 144 -5.95 8.61 1.32
CA ASN A 144 -7.33 8.86 0.94
C ASN A 144 -8.29 8.61 2.11
N THR A 145 -8.08 7.53 2.86
CA THR A 145 -8.87 7.25 4.08
C THR A 145 -8.71 8.38 5.10
N ALA A 146 -7.48 8.84 5.37
CA ALA A 146 -7.25 9.96 6.27
C ALA A 146 -7.91 11.26 5.81
N ARG A 147 -7.90 11.54 4.49
CA ARG A 147 -8.55 12.72 3.92
C ARG A 147 -10.07 12.71 4.13
N VAL A 148 -10.70 11.57 3.88
CA VAL A 148 -12.15 11.42 4.05
C VAL A 148 -12.54 11.43 5.52
N LEU A 149 -11.78 10.73 6.37
CA LEU A 149 -11.98 10.71 7.82
C LEU A 149 -11.80 12.11 8.46
N ARG A 150 -10.82 12.91 7.97
CA ARG A 150 -10.63 14.30 8.41
C ARG A 150 -11.81 15.19 8.04
N ARG A 151 -12.42 14.98 6.86
CA ARG A 151 -13.65 15.68 6.48
C ARG A 151 -14.79 15.34 7.44
N PHE A 152 -14.98 14.06 7.75
CA PHE A 152 -15.99 13.61 8.71
C PHE A 152 -15.75 14.17 10.12
N ALA A 153 -14.49 14.24 10.56
CA ALA A 153 -14.12 14.85 11.83
C ALA A 153 -14.10 16.40 11.79
N GLU A 154 -14.56 17.02 10.71
CA GLU A 154 -14.58 18.48 10.51
C GLU A 154 -13.23 19.16 10.77
N GLY A 155 -12.12 18.47 10.46
CA GLY A 155 -10.77 18.94 10.69
C GLY A 155 -10.26 18.83 12.13
N ARG A 156 -11.13 18.39 13.07
CA ARG A 156 -10.75 18.20 14.49
C ARG A 156 -9.81 17.01 14.64
N GLU A 157 -9.04 17.00 15.73
CA GLU A 157 -8.28 15.84 16.15
C GLU A 157 -9.21 14.65 16.43
N LEU A 158 -8.73 13.45 16.14
CA LEU A 158 -9.47 12.22 16.37
C LEU A 158 -8.67 11.30 17.30
N PRO A 159 -8.80 11.45 18.62
CA PRO A 159 -8.18 10.55 19.58
C PRO A 159 -8.58 9.09 19.33
N PHE A 160 -7.64 8.15 19.57
CA PHE A 160 -7.94 6.73 19.42
C PHE A 160 -9.09 6.25 20.30
N ALA A 161 -9.30 6.89 21.45
CA ALA A 161 -10.42 6.59 22.36
C ALA A 161 -11.79 6.87 21.70
N ASN A 162 -11.83 7.78 20.71
CA ASN A 162 -13.06 8.14 19.98
C ASN A 162 -13.31 7.24 18.78
N LEU A 163 -12.37 6.37 18.41
CA LEU A 163 -12.57 5.35 17.37
C LEU A 163 -13.40 4.17 17.94
N THR A 164 -14.67 4.42 18.23
CA THR A 164 -15.63 3.43 18.73
C THR A 164 -16.43 2.80 17.60
N ALA A 165 -17.18 1.72 17.88
CA ALA A 165 -18.11 1.11 16.92
C ALA A 165 -19.17 2.13 16.46
N ALA A 166 -19.76 2.86 17.39
CA ALA A 166 -20.76 3.89 17.08
C ALA A 166 -20.19 5.01 16.17
N MET A 167 -18.93 5.43 16.39
CA MET A 167 -18.26 6.38 15.51
C MET A 167 -18.05 5.81 14.10
N LEU A 168 -17.73 4.52 13.97
CA LEU A 168 -17.59 3.87 12.65
C LEU A 168 -18.93 3.73 11.95
N GLU A 169 -20.03 3.48 12.67
CA GLU A 169 -21.39 3.48 12.14
C GLU A 169 -21.78 4.86 11.62
N ALA A 170 -21.56 5.92 12.39
CA ALA A 170 -21.81 7.30 11.95
C ALA A 170 -20.96 7.69 10.73
N PHE A 171 -19.71 7.20 10.65
CA PHE A 171 -18.86 7.42 9.49
C PHE A 171 -19.34 6.65 8.25
N ASP A 172 -19.88 5.44 8.42
CA ASP A 172 -20.54 4.68 7.33
C ASP A 172 -21.75 5.44 6.79
N GLU A 173 -22.61 5.95 7.69
CA GLU A 173 -23.78 6.76 7.31
C GLU A 173 -23.40 8.03 6.52
N ASP A 174 -22.37 8.78 6.98
CA ASP A 174 -21.82 9.93 6.23
C ASP A 174 -21.33 9.53 4.83
N LEU A 175 -20.65 8.40 4.73
CA LEU A 175 -20.17 7.89 3.45
C LEU A 175 -21.31 7.50 2.51
N ARG A 176 -22.37 6.86 3.03
CA ARG A 176 -23.59 6.51 2.26
C ARG A 176 -24.33 7.75 1.81
N ALA A 177 -24.50 8.73 2.69
CA ALA A 177 -25.11 10.02 2.36
C ALA A 177 -24.31 10.76 1.26
N ALA A 178 -22.98 10.59 1.24
CA ALA A 178 -22.12 11.10 0.18
C ALA A 178 -22.11 10.25 -1.12
N GLY A 179 -23.00 9.24 -1.24
CA GLY A 179 -23.12 8.39 -2.42
C GLY A 179 -22.06 7.29 -2.54
N CYS A 180 -21.31 6.97 -1.48
CA CYS A 180 -20.37 5.86 -1.52
C CYS A 180 -21.09 4.51 -1.55
N THR A 181 -20.64 3.62 -2.44
CA THR A 181 -21.12 2.22 -2.47
C THR A 181 -20.54 1.41 -1.32
N GLY A 182 -21.20 0.32 -0.91
CA GLY A 182 -20.71 -0.59 0.13
C GLY A 182 -19.28 -1.07 -0.12
N GLY A 183 -18.92 -1.36 -1.39
CA GLY A 183 -17.55 -1.70 -1.77
C GLY A 183 -16.53 -0.58 -1.50
N GLY A 184 -16.90 0.68 -1.77
CA GLY A 184 -16.08 1.86 -1.45
C GLY A 184 -15.89 2.03 0.05
N ILE A 185 -16.99 1.94 0.82
CA ILE A 185 -16.98 2.02 2.29
C ILE A 185 -16.10 0.93 2.89
N SER A 186 -16.21 -0.31 2.37
CA SER A 186 -15.39 -1.45 2.79
C SER A 186 -13.87 -1.18 2.67
N VAL A 187 -13.41 -0.40 1.69
CA VAL A 187 -11.99 -0.02 1.57
C VAL A 187 -11.58 0.88 2.73
N TYR A 188 -12.38 1.88 3.09
CA TYR A 188 -12.10 2.76 4.22
C TYR A 188 -12.09 1.99 5.54
N MET A 189 -13.10 1.18 5.79
CA MET A 189 -13.24 0.41 7.03
C MET A 189 -12.13 -0.64 7.21
N ARG A 190 -11.75 -1.35 6.14
CA ARG A 190 -10.58 -2.26 6.17
C ARG A 190 -9.28 -1.53 6.44
N THR A 191 -9.14 -0.31 5.93
CA THR A 191 -7.95 0.51 6.19
C THR A 191 -7.92 0.95 7.65
N LEU A 192 -9.04 1.44 8.20
CA LEU A 192 -9.15 1.80 9.61
C LEU A 192 -8.92 0.60 10.52
N ARG A 193 -9.46 -0.58 10.19
CA ARG A 193 -9.17 -1.81 10.93
C ARG A 193 -7.67 -2.13 10.96
N ALA A 194 -6.97 -1.93 9.85
CA ALA A 194 -5.52 -2.13 9.80
C ALA A 194 -4.76 -1.06 10.61
N VAL A 195 -5.24 0.18 10.63
CA VAL A 195 -4.68 1.27 11.45
C VAL A 195 -4.83 0.95 12.93
N VAL A 196 -6.04 0.60 13.38
CA VAL A 196 -6.34 0.21 14.77
C VAL A 196 -5.47 -0.98 15.20
N GLY A 197 -5.37 -2.02 14.37
CA GLY A 197 -4.51 -3.17 14.67
C GLY A 197 -3.02 -2.80 14.83
N LYS A 198 -2.53 -1.81 14.07
CA LYS A 198 -1.17 -1.28 14.22
C LYS A 198 -1.03 -0.39 15.45
N ALA A 199 -2.04 0.43 15.74
CA ALA A 199 -2.07 1.28 16.94
C ALA A 199 -2.04 0.46 18.22
N ILE A 200 -2.83 -0.63 18.29
CA ILE A 200 -2.79 -1.57 19.43
C ILE A 200 -1.40 -2.19 19.57
N LYS A 201 -0.80 -2.68 18.48
CA LYS A 201 0.57 -3.23 18.52
C LYS A 201 1.63 -2.20 18.92
N ALA A 202 1.40 -0.93 18.61
CA ALA A 202 2.26 0.18 19.00
C ALA A 202 1.99 0.67 20.44
N GLY A 203 0.97 0.14 21.14
CA GLY A 203 0.56 0.56 22.47
C GLY A 203 -0.09 1.94 22.52
N LEU A 204 -0.65 2.41 21.42
CA LEU A 204 -1.39 3.67 21.30
C LEU A 204 -2.87 3.54 21.64
N MET A 205 -3.39 2.32 21.62
CA MET A 205 -4.77 1.96 21.89
C MET A 205 -4.80 0.65 22.67
N HIS A 206 -5.68 0.52 23.64
CA HIS A 206 -5.86 -0.74 24.36
C HIS A 206 -6.69 -1.73 23.54
N ARG A 207 -6.43 -3.04 23.70
CA ARG A 207 -7.12 -4.08 22.94
C ARG A 207 -8.63 -4.13 23.20
N ASP A 208 -9.05 -3.82 24.41
CA ASP A 208 -10.47 -3.82 24.80
C ASP A 208 -11.27 -2.69 24.12
N GLN A 209 -10.58 -1.69 23.56
CA GLN A 209 -11.17 -0.60 22.78
C GLN A 209 -11.29 -0.93 21.27
N TYR A 210 -11.07 -2.20 20.88
CA TYR A 210 -11.12 -2.59 19.47
C TYR A 210 -12.55 -2.44 18.91
N PRO A 211 -12.78 -1.55 17.91
CA PRO A 211 -14.13 -1.14 17.53
C PRO A 211 -14.80 -2.03 16.49
N PHE A 212 -14.08 -2.98 15.93
CA PHE A 212 -14.62 -3.86 14.88
C PHE A 212 -15.10 -5.19 15.46
N GLU A 213 -16.13 -5.75 14.84
CA GLU A 213 -16.62 -7.07 15.18
C GLU A 213 -15.55 -8.15 15.07
N THR A 214 -15.58 -9.07 16.01
CA THR A 214 -14.76 -10.29 16.02
C THR A 214 -15.64 -11.48 16.38
N LYS A 215 -15.11 -12.71 16.28
CA LYS A 215 -15.82 -13.92 16.73
C LYS A 215 -16.19 -13.91 18.23
N LEU A 216 -15.54 -13.05 19.02
CA LEU A 216 -15.64 -13.02 20.48
C LEU A 216 -16.20 -11.70 21.03
N SER A 217 -16.40 -10.70 20.19
CA SER A 217 -16.89 -9.38 20.62
C SER A 217 -17.74 -8.73 19.54
N SER A 218 -18.82 -8.04 19.96
CA SER A 218 -19.58 -7.13 19.11
C SER A 218 -18.74 -5.94 18.68
N GLY A 219 -19.12 -5.30 17.57
CA GLY A 219 -18.45 -4.13 17.01
C GLY A 219 -18.92 -3.87 15.60
N TYR A 220 -18.29 -2.93 14.91
CA TYR A 220 -18.63 -2.61 13.52
C TYR A 220 -18.33 -3.77 12.56
N ALA A 221 -19.36 -4.30 11.88
CA ALA A 221 -19.29 -5.44 10.97
C ALA A 221 -18.90 -5.02 9.55
N ILE A 222 -17.67 -5.31 9.13
CA ILE A 222 -17.22 -5.04 7.73
C ILE A 222 -17.81 -6.06 6.74
N ALA A 223 -18.20 -7.25 7.20
CA ALA A 223 -18.72 -8.32 6.34
C ALA A 223 -19.98 -7.89 5.59
N ASP A 224 -20.81 -7.10 6.23
CA ASP A 224 -22.10 -6.62 5.69
C ASP A 224 -21.94 -5.57 4.57
N LEU A 225 -20.72 -5.08 4.37
CA LEU A 225 -20.37 -4.15 3.29
C LEU A 225 -20.03 -4.85 1.97
N SER A 226 -20.44 -6.10 1.79
CA SER A 226 -20.17 -6.80 0.53
C SER A 226 -20.88 -6.08 -0.63
N SER A 227 -20.10 -5.50 -1.54
CA SER A 227 -20.64 -5.21 -2.85
C SER A 227 -20.76 -6.54 -3.59
N GLU A 228 -21.91 -6.86 -4.12
CA GLU A 228 -22.02 -7.86 -5.16
C GLU A 228 -21.01 -7.53 -6.25
N ASN A 229 -19.96 -8.38 -6.35
CA ASN A 229 -19.08 -8.33 -7.50
C ASN A 229 -19.93 -8.70 -8.72
N ASN A 230 -20.44 -7.70 -9.41
CA ASN A 230 -21.15 -7.91 -10.66
C ASN A 230 -20.12 -7.88 -11.79
N PRO A 231 -19.66 -9.03 -12.31
CA PRO A 231 -18.79 -9.08 -13.48
C PRO A 231 -19.50 -8.42 -14.65
N ARG A 232 -18.78 -7.58 -15.40
CA ARG A 232 -19.31 -6.87 -16.56
C ARG A 232 -18.55 -7.30 -17.82
N PRO A 233 -18.63 -8.56 -18.23
CA PRO A 233 -18.07 -8.99 -19.50
C PRO A 233 -18.91 -8.40 -20.63
N ILE A 234 -18.30 -8.15 -21.76
CA ILE A 234 -19.01 -7.87 -23.01
C ILE A 234 -19.28 -9.18 -23.75
N THR A 235 -20.25 -9.15 -24.65
CA THR A 235 -20.64 -10.30 -25.47
C THR A 235 -19.58 -10.63 -26.53
N ASP A 236 -19.63 -11.83 -27.11
CA ASP A 236 -18.74 -12.18 -28.21
C ASP A 236 -18.99 -11.29 -29.45
N VAL A 237 -20.25 -10.89 -29.70
CA VAL A 237 -20.62 -9.95 -30.76
C VAL A 237 -19.94 -8.59 -30.53
N ASP A 238 -19.98 -8.06 -29.33
CA ASP A 238 -19.36 -6.78 -29.01
C ASP A 238 -17.82 -6.89 -29.05
N MET A 239 -17.29 -8.04 -28.66
CA MET A 239 -15.86 -8.33 -28.76
C MET A 239 -15.40 -8.35 -30.21
N ASP A 240 -16.21 -8.89 -31.12
CA ASP A 240 -15.92 -8.89 -32.57
C ASP A 240 -16.01 -7.49 -33.20
N LYS A 241 -16.92 -6.63 -32.74
CA LYS A 241 -16.90 -5.20 -33.11
C LYS A 241 -15.60 -4.51 -32.67
N LEU A 242 -15.12 -4.78 -31.46
CA LEU A 242 -13.86 -4.23 -30.98
C LEU A 242 -12.64 -4.71 -31.77
N LYS A 243 -12.60 -6.00 -32.17
CA LYS A 243 -11.54 -6.55 -33.03
C LYS A 243 -11.51 -5.91 -34.42
N ARG A 244 -12.68 -5.51 -34.93
CA ARG A 244 -12.84 -4.84 -36.23
C ARG A 244 -12.94 -3.32 -36.13
N PHE A 245 -12.43 -2.73 -35.04
CA PHE A 245 -12.51 -1.31 -34.82
C PHE A 245 -11.95 -0.51 -36.01
N PRO A 246 -12.63 0.54 -36.51
CA PRO A 246 -12.19 1.32 -37.66
C PRO A 246 -11.09 2.30 -37.28
N PHE A 247 -9.86 1.80 -37.16
CA PHE A 247 -8.69 2.57 -36.70
C PHE A 247 -8.35 3.78 -37.54
N LEU A 248 -8.64 3.74 -38.85
CA LEU A 248 -8.38 4.86 -39.79
C LEU A 248 -9.35 6.02 -39.56
N GLU A 249 -10.59 5.74 -39.23
CA GLU A 249 -11.63 6.76 -38.98
C GLU A 249 -11.48 7.38 -37.55
N HIS A 250 -11.00 6.61 -36.59
CA HIS A 250 -10.86 7.02 -35.21
C HIS A 250 -9.44 6.80 -34.64
N PRO A 251 -8.39 7.42 -35.27
CA PRO A 251 -7.00 7.17 -34.89
C PRO A 251 -6.70 7.57 -33.42
N HIS A 252 -7.42 8.56 -32.88
CA HIS A 252 -7.26 9.04 -31.50
C HIS A 252 -7.76 8.04 -30.44
N LEU A 253 -8.58 7.06 -30.80
CA LEU A 253 -9.07 5.98 -29.92
C LEU A 253 -8.28 4.68 -30.07
N ALA A 254 -7.41 4.60 -31.08
CA ALA A 254 -6.67 3.39 -31.43
C ALA A 254 -5.84 2.83 -30.28
N GLU A 255 -5.18 3.68 -29.51
CA GLU A 255 -4.37 3.26 -28.34
C GLU A 255 -5.25 2.54 -27.31
N ALA A 256 -6.40 3.10 -26.97
CA ALA A 256 -7.29 2.53 -25.97
C ALA A 256 -7.83 1.16 -26.38
N VAL A 257 -8.24 1.01 -27.67
CA VAL A 257 -8.71 -0.28 -28.22
C VAL A 257 -7.60 -1.31 -28.19
N ARG A 258 -6.40 -0.97 -28.67
CA ARG A 258 -5.25 -1.89 -28.64
C ARG A 258 -4.88 -2.34 -27.23
N VAL A 259 -4.92 -1.44 -26.25
CA VAL A 259 -4.68 -1.79 -24.85
C VAL A 259 -5.75 -2.71 -24.29
N PHE A 260 -7.01 -2.49 -24.61
CA PHE A 260 -8.11 -3.36 -24.23
C PHE A 260 -7.92 -4.78 -24.81
N LEU A 261 -7.68 -4.86 -26.12
CA LEU A 261 -7.44 -6.12 -26.81
C LEU A 261 -6.18 -6.83 -26.31
N PHE A 262 -5.10 -6.11 -26.07
CA PHE A 262 -3.89 -6.67 -25.46
C PHE A 262 -4.18 -7.26 -24.08
N SER A 263 -4.91 -6.53 -23.22
CA SER A 263 -5.33 -7.05 -21.92
C SER A 263 -6.12 -8.34 -22.06
N TYR A 264 -7.08 -8.37 -22.97
CA TYR A 264 -7.91 -9.55 -23.24
C TYR A 264 -7.05 -10.75 -23.67
N TYR A 265 -6.23 -10.63 -24.71
CA TYR A 265 -5.40 -11.72 -25.25
C TYR A 265 -4.28 -12.17 -24.28
N SER A 266 -3.83 -11.28 -23.39
CA SER A 266 -2.79 -11.58 -22.41
C SER A 266 -3.29 -12.19 -21.09
N GLY A 267 -4.53 -12.72 -21.07
CA GLY A 267 -5.09 -13.35 -19.85
C GLY A 267 -5.69 -12.34 -18.87
N GLY A 268 -6.19 -11.22 -19.37
CA GLY A 268 -6.76 -10.17 -18.56
C GLY A 268 -5.68 -9.40 -17.75
N MET A 269 -4.53 -9.13 -18.36
CA MET A 269 -3.46 -8.39 -17.73
C MET A 269 -3.92 -7.00 -17.31
N ASN A 270 -3.61 -6.59 -16.08
CA ASN A 270 -3.97 -5.25 -15.60
C ASN A 270 -3.15 -4.17 -16.30
N PHE A 271 -3.74 -3.02 -16.56
CA PHE A 271 -3.07 -1.87 -17.17
C PHE A 271 -1.74 -1.49 -16.50
N ALA A 272 -1.66 -1.58 -15.17
CA ALA A 272 -0.44 -1.27 -14.45
C ALA A 272 0.72 -2.26 -14.74
N ASP A 273 0.41 -3.50 -15.10
CA ASP A 273 1.39 -4.49 -15.53
C ASP A 273 1.74 -4.28 -17.01
N ILE A 274 0.75 -4.02 -17.89
CA ILE A 274 0.95 -3.66 -19.31
C ILE A 274 1.92 -2.48 -19.43
N ALA A 275 1.68 -1.40 -18.70
CA ALA A 275 2.50 -0.20 -18.74
C ALA A 275 3.96 -0.41 -18.32
N ARG A 276 4.28 -1.54 -17.69
CA ARG A 276 5.63 -1.87 -17.19
C ARG A 276 6.35 -2.93 -18.03
N LEU A 277 5.69 -3.51 -19.01
CA LEU A 277 6.32 -4.50 -19.88
C LEU A 277 7.50 -3.89 -20.62
N LYS A 278 8.58 -4.64 -20.68
CA LYS A 278 9.83 -4.26 -21.35
C LYS A 278 10.11 -5.20 -22.53
N PRO A 279 10.90 -4.78 -23.50
CA PRO A 279 11.40 -5.68 -24.54
C PRO A 279 12.05 -6.96 -24.00
N SER A 280 12.76 -6.85 -22.84
CA SER A 280 13.39 -8.01 -22.17
C SER A 280 12.40 -9.02 -21.59
N ASP A 281 11.12 -8.68 -21.47
CA ASP A 281 10.08 -9.59 -20.99
C ASP A 281 9.56 -10.49 -22.13
N VAL A 282 9.93 -10.18 -23.38
CA VAL A 282 9.64 -11.00 -24.58
C VAL A 282 10.79 -11.99 -24.75
N THR A 283 10.46 -13.27 -24.67
CA THR A 283 11.44 -14.35 -24.78
C THR A 283 11.69 -14.75 -26.25
N LYS A 284 12.79 -15.41 -26.53
CA LYS A 284 13.16 -15.86 -27.90
C LYS A 284 12.18 -16.88 -28.49
N ASP A 285 11.49 -17.63 -27.64
CA ASP A 285 10.45 -18.61 -28.03
C ASP A 285 9.07 -17.97 -28.21
N GLY A 286 8.99 -16.65 -28.34
CA GLY A 286 7.76 -15.93 -28.63
C GLY A 286 6.75 -15.92 -27.48
N ARG A 287 7.22 -15.77 -26.25
CA ARG A 287 6.37 -15.62 -25.06
C ARG A 287 6.66 -14.30 -24.37
N ILE A 288 5.66 -13.77 -23.65
CA ILE A 288 5.87 -12.70 -22.68
C ILE A 288 5.83 -13.32 -21.29
N VAL A 289 6.89 -13.05 -20.52
CA VAL A 289 7.05 -13.52 -19.13
C VAL A 289 7.14 -12.31 -18.20
N TYR A 290 6.27 -12.22 -17.21
CA TYR A 290 6.22 -11.08 -16.32
C TYR A 290 5.78 -11.43 -14.90
N LYS A 291 6.10 -10.56 -13.94
CA LYS A 291 5.69 -10.66 -12.53
C LYS A 291 4.65 -9.61 -12.20
N ARG A 292 3.47 -10.03 -11.73
CA ARG A 292 2.40 -9.10 -11.33
C ARG A 292 2.83 -8.20 -10.18
N GLN A 293 2.74 -6.88 -10.38
CA GLN A 293 3.10 -5.88 -9.35
C GLN A 293 2.25 -6.00 -8.09
N LYS A 294 0.94 -6.25 -8.22
CA LYS A 294 0.00 -6.34 -7.09
C LYS A 294 0.31 -7.47 -6.11
N THR A 295 0.87 -8.57 -6.61
CA THR A 295 1.10 -9.79 -5.81
C THR A 295 2.57 -10.08 -5.54
N LYS A 296 3.47 -9.21 -6.00
CA LYS A 296 4.92 -9.31 -5.78
C LYS A 296 5.24 -9.26 -4.29
N ARG A 297 5.65 -10.40 -3.72
CA ARG A 297 6.15 -10.52 -2.34
C ARG A 297 7.49 -11.25 -2.37
N LYS A 298 8.41 -10.87 -1.50
CA LYS A 298 9.71 -11.56 -1.36
C LYS A 298 9.52 -13.09 -1.27
N GLY A 299 10.12 -13.83 -2.21
CA GLY A 299 10.24 -15.28 -2.19
C GLY A 299 9.06 -16.11 -2.71
N ARG A 300 7.99 -15.51 -3.28
CA ARG A 300 6.83 -16.24 -3.85
C ARG A 300 6.26 -15.54 -5.08
N ASP A 301 7.12 -15.06 -5.95
CA ASP A 301 6.70 -14.39 -7.19
C ASP A 301 6.38 -15.45 -8.24
N ALA A 302 5.11 -15.77 -8.42
CA ALA A 302 4.70 -16.55 -9.58
C ALA A 302 4.91 -15.71 -10.83
N GLU A 303 5.79 -16.17 -11.71
CA GLU A 303 5.90 -15.67 -13.07
C GLU A 303 4.67 -16.09 -13.85
N LEU A 304 4.09 -15.14 -14.57
CA LEU A 304 3.03 -15.39 -15.51
C LEU A 304 3.62 -15.36 -16.90
N SER A 305 3.19 -16.30 -17.74
CA SER A 305 3.67 -16.43 -19.11
C SER A 305 2.52 -16.62 -20.06
N PHE A 306 2.60 -16.00 -21.24
CA PHE A 306 1.67 -16.24 -22.33
C PHE A 306 2.37 -16.16 -23.69
N LYS A 307 1.84 -16.90 -24.66
CA LYS A 307 2.35 -16.91 -26.03
C LYS A 307 1.98 -15.60 -26.71
N VAL A 308 2.91 -15.03 -27.46
CA VAL A 308 2.65 -13.93 -28.40
C VAL A 308 1.92 -14.54 -29.59
N SER A 309 0.60 -14.42 -29.60
CA SER A 309 -0.24 -14.79 -30.74
C SER A 309 -0.23 -13.67 -31.79
N ASP A 310 -0.70 -13.98 -33.03
CA ASP A 310 -0.73 -12.99 -34.11
C ASP A 310 -1.42 -11.68 -33.71
N PRO A 311 -2.61 -11.66 -33.06
CA PRO A 311 -3.21 -10.41 -32.60
C PRO A 311 -2.35 -9.65 -31.57
N VAL A 312 -1.61 -10.37 -30.72
CA VAL A 312 -0.69 -9.73 -29.77
C VAL A 312 0.50 -9.13 -30.49
N ALA A 313 1.06 -9.83 -31.48
CA ALA A 313 2.19 -9.35 -32.29
C ALA A 313 1.80 -8.09 -33.09
N GLU A 314 0.62 -8.07 -33.70
CA GLU A 314 0.08 -6.90 -34.41
C GLU A 314 -0.07 -5.68 -33.48
N ILE A 315 -0.59 -5.91 -32.26
CA ILE A 315 -0.72 -4.84 -31.28
C ILE A 315 0.66 -4.32 -30.88
N LEU A 316 1.63 -5.19 -30.62
CA LEU A 316 2.99 -4.78 -30.25
C LEU A 316 3.66 -3.99 -31.38
N ALA A 317 3.52 -4.46 -32.63
CA ALA A 317 4.05 -3.76 -33.81
C ALA A 317 3.46 -2.35 -33.96
N ALA A 318 2.19 -2.14 -33.59
CA ALA A 318 1.56 -0.82 -33.64
C ALA A 318 2.13 0.17 -32.59
N PHE A 319 2.86 -0.32 -31.61
CA PHE A 319 3.57 0.50 -30.60
C PHE A 319 5.08 0.51 -30.81
N ASP A 320 5.60 -0.17 -31.83
CA ASP A 320 7.03 -0.20 -32.09
C ASP A 320 7.55 1.18 -32.53
N GLY A 321 8.83 1.43 -32.31
CA GLY A 321 9.48 2.68 -32.73
C GLY A 321 9.19 3.92 -31.88
N HIS A 322 8.44 3.82 -30.76
CA HIS A 322 8.17 4.98 -29.89
C HIS A 322 9.39 5.45 -29.06
N GLY A 323 10.53 4.73 -29.13
CA GLY A 323 11.82 5.12 -28.53
C GLY A 323 11.90 5.01 -27.01
N GLY A 324 10.87 4.50 -26.34
CA GLY A 324 10.86 4.34 -24.87
C GLY A 324 11.44 2.99 -24.40
N PRO A 325 11.77 2.85 -23.10
CA PRO A 325 12.35 1.64 -22.53
C PRO A 325 11.31 0.53 -22.23
N PHE A 326 10.04 0.76 -22.53
CA PHE A 326 8.93 -0.16 -22.29
C PHE A 326 8.27 -0.54 -23.61
N LEU A 327 7.50 -1.64 -23.65
CA LEU A 327 6.76 -2.05 -24.85
C LEU A 327 5.62 -1.10 -25.26
N PHE A 328 5.11 -0.33 -24.28
CA PHE A 328 4.03 0.62 -24.48
C PHE A 328 4.46 2.05 -24.06
N PRO A 329 3.97 3.12 -24.70
CA PRO A 329 4.44 4.49 -24.50
C PRO A 329 3.84 5.16 -23.24
N PHE A 330 3.56 4.40 -22.18
CA PHE A 330 2.97 4.92 -20.96
C PHE A 330 4.00 5.42 -19.96
N LEU A 331 5.17 4.82 -19.96
CA LEU A 331 6.29 5.19 -19.08
C LEU A 331 7.52 5.55 -19.92
N GLY A 332 8.17 6.65 -19.57
CA GLY A 332 9.44 7.07 -20.15
C GLY A 332 10.59 6.90 -19.16
N PRO A 333 11.83 7.18 -19.61
CA PRO A 333 13.04 7.11 -18.80
C PRO A 333 13.01 8.06 -17.59
N GLU A 334 12.26 9.15 -17.65
CA GLU A 334 12.09 10.14 -16.59
C GLU A 334 11.31 9.59 -15.38
N HIS A 335 10.55 8.50 -15.55
CA HIS A 335 9.78 7.89 -14.47
C HIS A 335 10.66 6.91 -13.66
N VAL A 336 11.61 7.44 -12.90
CA VAL A 336 12.62 6.65 -12.18
C VAL A 336 12.04 6.01 -10.91
N THR A 337 11.26 6.78 -10.12
CA THR A 337 10.73 6.32 -8.83
C THR A 337 9.37 5.60 -9.00
N GLU A 338 9.06 4.69 -8.08
CA GLU A 338 7.74 4.02 -8.06
C GLU A 338 6.58 5.00 -7.87
N LYS A 339 6.79 6.13 -7.19
CA LYS A 339 5.80 7.19 -7.04
C LYS A 339 5.51 7.88 -8.38
N GLN A 340 6.55 8.23 -9.14
CA GLN A 340 6.41 8.79 -10.48
C GLN A 340 5.70 7.82 -11.42
N ARG A 341 6.15 6.55 -11.45
CA ARG A 341 5.53 5.49 -12.26
C ARG A 341 4.05 5.33 -11.93
N LYS A 342 3.72 5.20 -10.64
CA LYS A 342 2.31 5.07 -10.23
C LYS A 342 1.48 6.27 -10.65
N THR A 343 1.96 7.49 -10.41
CA THR A 343 1.24 8.73 -10.78
C THR A 343 0.99 8.78 -12.30
N ARG A 344 2.01 8.44 -13.09
CA ARG A 344 1.88 8.42 -14.56
C ARG A 344 0.90 7.34 -15.02
N ILE A 345 1.01 6.12 -14.50
CA ILE A 345 0.11 5.01 -14.82
C ILE A 345 -1.33 5.37 -14.48
N ASP A 346 -1.60 5.96 -13.31
CA ASP A 346 -2.94 6.37 -12.90
C ASP A 346 -3.54 7.44 -13.86
N LYS A 347 -2.70 8.39 -14.35
CA LYS A 347 -3.10 9.38 -15.35
C LYS A 347 -3.44 8.72 -16.70
N CYS A 348 -2.56 7.83 -17.18
CA CYS A 348 -2.78 7.12 -18.43
C CYS A 348 -4.02 6.21 -18.34
N LEU A 349 -4.21 5.47 -17.24
CA LEU A 349 -5.38 4.63 -17.02
C LEU A 349 -6.69 5.45 -17.07
N LYS A 350 -6.71 6.63 -16.45
CA LYS A 350 -7.89 7.52 -16.51
C LYS A 350 -8.18 7.97 -17.95
N ARG A 351 -7.14 8.30 -18.72
CA ARG A 351 -7.27 8.69 -20.12
C ARG A 351 -7.80 7.53 -20.96
N VAL A 352 -7.15 6.35 -20.90
CA VAL A 352 -7.56 5.16 -21.63
C VAL A 352 -8.99 4.74 -21.29
N ASN A 353 -9.39 4.76 -20.02
CA ASN A 353 -10.78 4.44 -19.65
C ASN A 353 -11.80 5.47 -20.15
N ARG A 354 -11.44 6.75 -20.27
CA ARG A 354 -12.29 7.77 -20.90
C ARG A 354 -12.43 7.51 -22.41
N GLU A 355 -11.33 7.20 -23.07
CA GLU A 355 -11.31 6.86 -24.51
C GLU A 355 -12.09 5.57 -24.80
N LEU A 356 -12.01 4.55 -23.92
CA LEU A 356 -12.81 3.32 -24.04
C LEU A 356 -14.32 3.58 -23.92
N LYS A 357 -14.76 4.59 -23.17
CA LYS A 357 -16.18 4.99 -23.16
C LYS A 357 -16.59 5.55 -24.53
N ALA A 358 -15.77 6.42 -25.11
CA ALA A 358 -16.02 6.93 -26.47
C ALA A 358 -16.00 5.79 -27.52
N VAL A 359 -15.14 4.79 -27.37
CA VAL A 359 -15.15 3.59 -28.22
C VAL A 359 -16.49 2.85 -28.10
N ALA A 360 -17.05 2.70 -26.89
CA ALA A 360 -18.35 2.07 -26.73
C ALA A 360 -19.46 2.85 -27.46
N GLU A 361 -19.42 4.18 -27.40
CA GLU A 361 -20.36 5.06 -28.11
C GLU A 361 -20.23 4.89 -29.63
N VAL A 362 -19.00 4.94 -30.18
CA VAL A 362 -18.73 4.76 -31.62
C VAL A 362 -19.23 3.40 -32.15
N LEU A 363 -19.06 2.33 -31.35
CA LEU A 363 -19.44 0.97 -31.74
C LEU A 363 -20.90 0.61 -31.38
N GLY A 364 -21.65 1.52 -30.77
CA GLY A 364 -23.01 1.27 -30.29
C GLY A 364 -23.08 0.12 -29.26
N LEU A 365 -22.12 0.08 -28.30
CA LEU A 365 -22.09 -0.96 -27.27
C LEU A 365 -22.87 -0.47 -26.03
N ASP A 366 -23.80 -1.28 -25.55
CA ASP A 366 -24.44 -1.06 -24.24
C ASP A 366 -23.53 -1.58 -23.12
N ALA A 367 -22.33 -1.02 -23.01
CA ALA A 367 -21.32 -1.43 -22.03
C ALA A 367 -20.45 -0.26 -21.57
N ASN A 368 -20.29 -0.11 -20.26
CA ASN A 368 -19.31 0.82 -19.72
C ASN A 368 -17.89 0.24 -19.85
N LEU A 369 -17.28 0.39 -21.01
CA LEU A 369 -15.95 -0.15 -21.29
C LEU A 369 -14.89 0.50 -20.38
N THR A 370 -14.08 -0.35 -19.80
CA THR A 370 -12.86 0.01 -19.07
C THR A 370 -11.81 -1.08 -19.30
N THR A 371 -10.54 -0.78 -19.03
CA THR A 371 -9.47 -1.78 -19.08
C THR A 371 -9.74 -3.01 -18.19
N TYR A 372 -10.55 -2.86 -17.14
CA TYR A 372 -10.90 -3.95 -16.24
C TYR A 372 -11.99 -4.88 -16.82
N VAL A 373 -12.83 -4.36 -17.71
CA VAL A 373 -13.83 -5.15 -18.45
C VAL A 373 -13.15 -6.21 -19.31
N ALA A 374 -12.01 -5.89 -19.94
CA ALA A 374 -11.24 -6.88 -20.71
C ALA A 374 -10.89 -8.13 -19.87
N ARG A 375 -10.54 -7.92 -18.59
CA ARG A 375 -10.24 -9.02 -17.68
C ARG A 375 -11.47 -9.85 -17.30
N HIS A 376 -12.62 -9.21 -17.10
CA HIS A 376 -13.89 -9.91 -16.87
C HIS A 376 -14.30 -10.71 -18.11
N THR A 377 -14.22 -10.08 -19.29
CA THR A 377 -14.53 -10.72 -20.56
C THR A 377 -13.65 -11.94 -20.81
N PHE A 378 -12.33 -11.83 -20.62
CA PHE A 378 -11.42 -12.97 -20.74
C PHE A 378 -11.86 -14.15 -19.89
N ALA A 379 -12.08 -13.92 -18.59
CA ALA A 379 -12.44 -14.98 -17.66
C ALA A 379 -13.79 -15.63 -18.02
N THR A 380 -14.78 -14.81 -18.34
CA THR A 380 -16.14 -15.25 -18.65
C THR A 380 -16.20 -15.99 -20.00
N THR A 381 -15.52 -15.46 -21.03
CA THR A 381 -15.44 -16.13 -22.35
C THR A 381 -14.82 -17.52 -22.24
N LEU A 382 -13.75 -17.69 -21.47
CA LEU A 382 -13.14 -19.00 -21.26
C LEU A 382 -14.05 -19.95 -20.48
N ASN A 383 -14.76 -19.45 -19.47
CA ASN A 383 -15.74 -20.21 -18.72
C ASN A 383 -16.90 -20.69 -19.60
N TRP A 384 -17.38 -19.85 -20.54
CA TRP A 384 -18.42 -20.21 -21.49
C TRP A 384 -17.94 -21.17 -22.59
N LYS A 385 -16.63 -21.33 -22.72
CA LYS A 385 -15.99 -22.32 -23.62
C LYS A 385 -15.50 -23.55 -22.85
N ASP A 386 -16.09 -23.84 -21.69
CA ASP A 386 -15.85 -24.99 -20.83
C ASP A 386 -14.40 -25.19 -20.35
N VAL A 387 -13.61 -24.08 -20.36
CA VAL A 387 -12.28 -24.12 -19.77
C VAL A 387 -12.40 -24.11 -18.25
N SER A 388 -11.76 -25.08 -17.59
CA SER A 388 -11.85 -25.24 -16.14
C SER A 388 -11.42 -23.98 -15.38
N VAL A 389 -12.08 -23.72 -14.25
CA VAL A 389 -11.83 -22.54 -13.39
C VAL A 389 -10.39 -22.51 -12.89
N GLU A 390 -9.78 -23.68 -12.69
CA GLU A 390 -8.37 -23.85 -12.31
C GLU A 390 -7.42 -23.29 -13.36
N VAL A 391 -7.64 -23.63 -14.63
CA VAL A 391 -6.85 -23.14 -15.77
C VAL A 391 -7.03 -21.63 -15.91
N ILE A 392 -8.26 -21.14 -15.82
CA ILE A 392 -8.55 -19.69 -15.85
C ILE A 392 -7.84 -18.99 -14.68
N SER A 393 -7.91 -19.57 -13.48
CA SER A 393 -7.27 -19.04 -12.26
C SER A 393 -5.75 -18.92 -12.41
N GLN A 394 -5.12 -19.97 -12.92
CA GLN A 394 -3.68 -19.99 -13.19
C GLN A 394 -3.30 -18.94 -14.24
N ARG A 395 -4.06 -18.86 -15.32
CA ARG A 395 -3.83 -17.92 -16.42
C ARG A 395 -3.97 -16.47 -15.97
N MET A 396 -4.92 -16.17 -15.07
CA MET A 396 -5.12 -14.85 -14.48
C MET A 396 -4.13 -14.54 -13.33
N GLY A 397 -3.33 -15.51 -12.88
CA GLY A 397 -2.41 -15.37 -11.75
C GLY A 397 -3.13 -15.14 -10.41
N HIS A 398 -4.25 -15.83 -10.18
CA HIS A 398 -4.94 -15.78 -8.90
C HIS A 398 -4.35 -16.81 -7.93
N LYS A 399 -4.29 -16.45 -6.64
CA LYS A 399 -3.81 -17.36 -5.58
C LYS A 399 -4.89 -18.30 -5.06
N SER A 400 -6.14 -18.02 -5.36
CA SER A 400 -7.30 -18.77 -4.89
C SER A 400 -8.34 -18.83 -6.01
N ILE A 401 -8.90 -20.01 -6.23
CA ILE A 401 -10.00 -20.25 -7.16
C ILE A 401 -11.22 -19.38 -6.82
N ALA A 402 -11.50 -19.17 -5.52
CA ALA A 402 -12.56 -18.28 -5.07
C ALA A 402 -12.41 -16.85 -5.65
N THR A 403 -11.16 -16.37 -5.83
CA THR A 403 -10.93 -15.09 -6.51
C THR A 403 -11.36 -15.15 -7.97
N THR A 404 -11.13 -16.27 -8.66
CA THR A 404 -11.54 -16.42 -10.07
C THR A 404 -13.05 -16.49 -10.19
N ARG A 405 -13.72 -17.26 -9.34
CA ARG A 405 -15.18 -17.36 -9.31
C ARG A 405 -15.87 -16.00 -9.19
N ALA A 406 -15.28 -15.06 -8.48
CA ALA A 406 -15.79 -13.69 -8.38
C ALA A 406 -15.73 -12.89 -9.71
N TYR A 407 -15.00 -13.37 -10.72
CA TYR A 407 -14.92 -12.79 -12.07
C TYR A 407 -15.88 -13.43 -13.06
N LEU A 408 -16.42 -14.59 -12.71
CA LEU A 408 -17.29 -15.34 -13.60
C LEU A 408 -18.73 -14.83 -13.47
N LYS A 409 -19.34 -14.52 -14.57
CA LYS A 409 -20.78 -14.26 -14.65
C LYS A 409 -21.49 -15.62 -14.64
N ARG A 410 -22.77 -15.62 -14.20
CA ARG A 410 -23.64 -16.78 -14.37
C ARG A 410 -23.60 -17.28 -15.80
N LEU A 411 -23.60 -18.59 -15.99
CA LEU A 411 -23.64 -19.20 -17.32
C LEU A 411 -24.87 -18.71 -18.10
N PRO A 412 -24.79 -18.52 -19.42
CA PRO A 412 -25.94 -18.21 -20.25
C PRO A 412 -27.01 -19.28 -20.11
N ASN A 413 -28.30 -18.90 -20.23
CA ASN A 413 -29.42 -19.85 -20.14
C ASN A 413 -29.25 -21.00 -21.14
N LYS A 414 -28.78 -20.71 -22.36
CA LYS A 414 -28.50 -21.77 -23.35
C LYS A 414 -27.63 -22.91 -22.81
N VAL A 415 -26.55 -22.58 -22.08
CA VAL A 415 -25.66 -23.60 -21.48
C VAL A 415 -26.36 -24.32 -20.33
N LEU A 416 -27.24 -23.63 -19.58
CA LEU A 416 -28.03 -24.25 -18.52
C LEU A 416 -29.09 -25.17 -19.11
N ASP A 417 -29.75 -24.75 -20.20
CA ASP A 417 -30.76 -25.51 -20.89
C ASP A 417 -30.16 -26.81 -21.49
N GLU A 418 -28.92 -26.73 -22.05
CA GLU A 418 -28.19 -27.93 -22.54
C GLU A 418 -27.88 -28.93 -21.41
N VAL A 419 -27.71 -28.47 -20.16
CA VAL A 419 -27.53 -29.35 -18.99
C VAL A 419 -28.88 -30.00 -18.62
N ASP A 420 -29.99 -29.25 -18.72
CA ASP A 420 -31.32 -29.79 -18.46
C ASP A 420 -31.74 -30.85 -19.49
N GLU A 421 -31.24 -30.75 -20.74
CA GLU A 421 -31.43 -31.76 -21.77
C GLU A 421 -30.64 -33.06 -21.55
N LEU A 422 -29.67 -33.07 -20.61
CA LEU A 422 -28.91 -34.29 -20.24
C LEU A 422 -29.63 -35.16 -19.18
N LEU A 423 -30.70 -34.66 -18.57
CA LEU A 423 -31.50 -35.34 -17.54
C LEU A 423 -32.74 -35.97 -18.15
#